data_15658ca9fba068420155591f5ad03efa
#
_entry.id   15658ca9fba068420155591f5ad03efa
#
_cell.length_a   1.000
_cell.length_b   1.000
_cell.length_c   1.000
_cell.angle_alpha   90.00
_cell.angle_beta   90.00
_cell.angle_gamma   90.00
#
_symmetry.space_group_name_H-M   'P 1'
#
loop_
_entity.id
_entity.type
_entity.pdbx_description
1 polymer ?
#
loop_
_entity_poly.entity_id
_entity_poly.type
_entity_poly.pdbx_seq_one_letter_code
_entity_poly.pdbx_strand_id
1 'polypeptide(L)'
;MSLNLTEDNKIAIELSDGSSRRYPTGITGFEIAKDLSTSLAKKSIACTVNGNLTDLSTKLTTDCSLTIHTPKDTEIALELIRHDCAHILARAVQEIWPDVKVTIGPVIQDGFFYDFDKEEPFSENDIDKIESLMRSIIEKKDAVKKETWDRERALNFYKEKNEPYKVELIHDIPVNEDIRMYWHGDWQDLCRGPHLVHTGQVPADSFKLTRVAGAYWKGNSKNKMLQRIYGVAFRSKEELKQYFLRLEEAEKRDHRKLGKDMELFHLQEEATGSIFWHPNGWKLYSTLQEYMSRKLENNGYSEVKTPQIVDRSLWEKSGHWDKYRENMFIVEVDEQDKAPRINALKPMNC
;
A
#
# COMPACT_ATOMS: atom_id res chain seq x y z
N MET A 1 -46.85 15.64 12.21
CA MET A 1 -47.07 15.95 10.78
C MET A 1 -46.41 14.86 9.96
N SER A 2 -47.18 13.90 9.45
CA SER A 2 -46.71 12.83 8.55
C SER A 2 -46.50 13.46 7.18
N LEU A 3 -45.26 13.59 6.76
CA LEU A 3 -44.90 13.94 5.40
C LEU A 3 -45.33 12.76 4.51
N ASN A 4 -46.40 12.93 3.72
CA ASN A 4 -46.76 12.06 2.59
C ASN A 4 -45.62 12.17 1.57
N LEU A 5 -44.67 11.27 1.58
CA LEU A 5 -43.68 11.08 0.53
C LEU A 5 -44.41 10.49 -0.67
N THR A 6 -44.60 11.30 -1.71
CA THR A 6 -45.12 10.85 -3.03
C THR A 6 -44.16 9.78 -3.59
N GLU A 7 -44.70 8.82 -4.38
CA GLU A 7 -43.88 7.72 -4.99
C GLU A 7 -42.77 8.24 -5.89
N ASP A 8 -42.85 9.47 -6.37
CA ASP A 8 -41.86 10.14 -7.23
C ASP A 8 -40.51 10.45 -6.55
N ASN A 9 -40.35 10.25 -5.22
CA ASN A 9 -39.12 10.59 -4.48
C ASN A 9 -38.42 9.35 -3.89
N LYS A 10 -38.60 8.16 -4.48
CA LYS A 10 -38.00 6.92 -4.04
C LYS A 10 -37.06 6.34 -5.10
N ILE A 11 -35.91 5.86 -4.65
CA ILE A 11 -34.96 5.13 -5.47
C ILE A 11 -35.05 3.63 -5.21
N ALA A 12 -34.76 2.83 -6.24
CA ALA A 12 -34.68 1.39 -6.17
C ALA A 12 -33.24 0.97 -5.81
N ILE A 13 -33.08 0.19 -4.75
CA ILE A 13 -31.78 -0.34 -4.29
C ILE A 13 -31.81 -1.86 -4.46
N GLU A 14 -30.92 -2.36 -5.30
CA GLU A 14 -30.67 -3.79 -5.46
C GLU A 14 -29.61 -4.23 -4.45
N LEU A 15 -29.95 -5.18 -3.59
CA LEU A 15 -29.08 -5.71 -2.54
C LEU A 15 -28.28 -6.92 -3.04
N SER A 16 -27.21 -7.28 -2.32
CA SER A 16 -26.32 -8.39 -2.68
C SER A 16 -26.97 -9.78 -2.72
N ASP A 17 -28.14 -9.94 -2.11
CA ASP A 17 -28.98 -11.16 -2.17
C ASP A 17 -29.91 -11.21 -3.39
N GLY A 18 -29.86 -10.22 -4.28
CA GLY A 18 -30.72 -10.07 -5.45
C GLY A 18 -32.08 -9.45 -5.14
N SER A 19 -32.38 -9.12 -3.89
CA SER A 19 -33.63 -8.43 -3.54
C SER A 19 -33.58 -6.95 -3.88
N SER A 20 -34.71 -6.37 -4.31
CA SER A 20 -34.81 -4.93 -4.57
C SER A 20 -35.74 -4.28 -3.56
N ARG A 21 -35.34 -3.15 -3.00
CA ARG A 21 -36.13 -2.35 -2.05
C ARG A 21 -36.17 -0.90 -2.48
N ARG A 22 -37.27 -0.20 -2.16
CA ARG A 22 -37.42 1.23 -2.47
C ARG A 22 -37.21 2.08 -1.20
N TYR A 23 -36.32 3.06 -1.31
CA TYR A 23 -35.98 3.98 -0.23
C TYR A 23 -36.12 5.43 -0.67
N PRO A 24 -36.31 6.39 0.25
CA PRO A 24 -36.28 7.80 -0.07
C PRO A 24 -34.95 8.22 -0.70
N THR A 25 -34.97 9.10 -1.67
CA THR A 25 -33.75 9.72 -2.24
C THR A 25 -32.95 10.41 -1.14
N GLY A 26 -31.62 10.21 -1.16
CA GLY A 26 -30.71 10.76 -0.16
C GLY A 26 -30.49 9.87 1.07
N ILE A 27 -31.07 8.66 1.08
CA ILE A 27 -30.77 7.65 2.09
C ILE A 27 -29.29 7.25 2.02
N THR A 28 -28.73 6.84 3.15
CA THR A 28 -27.32 6.41 3.25
C THR A 28 -27.21 4.88 3.36
N GLY A 29 -26.03 4.34 3.01
CA GLY A 29 -25.74 2.92 3.19
C GLY A 29 -25.89 2.47 4.65
N PHE A 30 -25.58 3.35 5.61
CA PHE A 30 -25.74 3.07 7.05
C PHE A 30 -27.22 2.93 7.44
N GLU A 31 -28.08 3.83 6.95
CA GLU A 31 -29.53 3.77 7.23
C GLU A 31 -30.17 2.53 6.62
N ILE A 32 -29.73 2.13 5.41
CA ILE A 32 -30.18 0.85 4.81
C ILE A 32 -29.69 -0.34 5.64
N ALA A 33 -28.41 -0.35 6.07
CA ALA A 33 -27.91 -1.39 6.96
C ALA A 33 -28.72 -1.51 8.25
N LYS A 34 -29.16 -0.37 8.82
CA LYS A 34 -29.98 -0.31 10.02
C LYS A 34 -31.39 -0.84 9.79
N ASP A 35 -32.00 -0.53 8.64
CA ASP A 35 -33.31 -1.05 8.23
C ASP A 35 -33.28 -2.58 8.04
N LEU A 36 -32.20 -3.09 7.42
CA LEU A 36 -32.02 -4.52 7.21
C LEU A 36 -31.80 -5.26 8.53
N SER A 37 -30.94 -4.76 9.40
CA SER A 37 -30.64 -5.34 10.71
C SER A 37 -29.81 -4.41 11.58
N THR A 38 -30.21 -4.24 12.84
CA THR A 38 -29.43 -3.52 13.84
C THR A 38 -28.04 -4.14 14.06
N SER A 39 -27.92 -5.47 13.94
CA SER A 39 -26.64 -6.18 14.03
C SER A 39 -25.73 -5.90 12.83
N LEU A 40 -26.32 -5.81 11.63
CA LEU A 40 -25.57 -5.44 10.42
C LEU A 40 -25.06 -4.01 10.53
N ALA A 41 -25.89 -3.04 10.89
CA ALA A 41 -25.48 -1.65 11.05
C ALA A 41 -24.30 -1.47 12.02
N LYS A 42 -24.32 -2.19 13.14
CA LYS A 42 -23.22 -2.14 14.13
C LYS A 42 -21.90 -2.70 13.61
N LYS A 43 -21.94 -3.60 12.65
CA LYS A 43 -20.76 -4.27 12.08
C LYS A 43 -20.35 -3.73 10.74
N SER A 44 -21.18 -2.89 10.10
CA SER A 44 -20.86 -2.35 8.78
C SER A 44 -19.68 -1.37 8.87
N ILE A 45 -18.80 -1.45 7.87
CA ILE A 45 -17.55 -0.67 7.78
C ILE A 45 -17.54 0.25 6.56
N ALA A 46 -18.11 -0.19 5.44
CA ALA A 46 -18.24 0.55 4.19
C ALA A 46 -19.36 -0.04 3.34
N CYS A 47 -19.61 0.53 2.17
CA CYS A 47 -20.48 -0.08 1.17
C CYS A 47 -19.91 0.08 -0.25
N THR A 48 -20.31 -0.82 -1.15
CA THR A 48 -20.06 -0.70 -2.59
C THR A 48 -21.34 -0.29 -3.29
N VAL A 49 -21.28 0.80 -4.04
CA VAL A 49 -22.39 1.33 -4.84
C VAL A 49 -22.03 1.25 -6.31
N ASN A 50 -22.78 0.49 -7.10
CA ASN A 50 -22.50 0.27 -8.53
C ASN A 50 -21.02 -0.15 -8.80
N GLY A 51 -20.46 -1.04 -7.96
CA GLY A 51 -19.07 -1.51 -8.06
C GLY A 51 -18.01 -0.59 -7.44
N ASN A 52 -18.36 0.61 -6.96
CA ASN A 52 -17.43 1.55 -6.35
C ASN A 52 -17.50 1.51 -4.83
N LEU A 53 -16.38 1.24 -4.16
CA LEU A 53 -16.28 1.28 -2.70
C LEU A 53 -16.45 2.72 -2.20
N THR A 54 -17.31 2.92 -1.20
CA THR A 54 -17.64 4.25 -0.66
C THR A 54 -17.99 4.19 0.83
N ASP A 55 -18.02 5.37 1.46
CA ASP A 55 -18.42 5.50 2.85
C ASP A 55 -19.88 5.14 3.06
N LEU A 56 -20.20 4.53 4.19
CA LEU A 56 -21.58 4.26 4.60
C LEU A 56 -22.43 5.52 4.75
N SER A 57 -21.81 6.69 4.96
CA SER A 57 -22.48 7.99 5.06
C SER A 57 -22.84 8.62 3.69
N THR A 58 -22.41 8.01 2.59
CA THR A 58 -22.68 8.53 1.24
C THR A 58 -24.18 8.48 0.94
N LYS A 59 -24.75 9.62 0.53
CA LYS A 59 -26.15 9.74 0.15
C LYS A 59 -26.39 9.13 -1.23
N LEU A 60 -27.37 8.25 -1.31
CA LEU A 60 -27.80 7.60 -2.55
C LEU A 60 -28.96 8.41 -3.17
N THR A 61 -28.79 8.86 -4.39
CA THR A 61 -29.72 9.77 -5.06
C THR A 61 -30.38 9.20 -6.31
N THR A 62 -29.90 8.04 -6.77
CA THR A 62 -30.36 7.34 -7.97
C THR A 62 -30.50 5.86 -7.71
N ASP A 63 -31.19 5.14 -8.54
CA ASP A 63 -31.26 3.68 -8.53
C ASP A 63 -29.85 3.11 -8.62
N CYS A 64 -29.53 2.13 -7.77
CA CYS A 64 -28.19 1.54 -7.73
C CYS A 64 -28.18 0.13 -7.10
N SER A 65 -27.11 -0.60 -7.36
CA SER A 65 -26.75 -1.80 -6.59
C SER A 65 -25.98 -1.40 -5.33
N LEU A 66 -26.26 -2.06 -4.22
CA LEU A 66 -25.62 -1.81 -2.92
C LEU A 66 -25.16 -3.11 -2.27
N THR A 67 -23.89 -3.18 -1.93
CA THR A 67 -23.32 -4.22 -1.08
C THR A 67 -22.76 -3.59 0.20
N ILE A 68 -23.19 -4.07 1.37
CA ILE A 68 -22.74 -3.59 2.67
C ILE A 68 -21.60 -4.49 3.16
N HIS A 69 -20.45 -3.90 3.47
CA HIS A 69 -19.27 -4.60 3.93
C HIS A 69 -19.15 -4.62 5.45
N THR A 70 -18.59 -5.71 5.94
CA THR A 70 -18.34 -5.97 7.36
C THR A 70 -16.88 -6.41 7.55
N PRO A 71 -16.33 -6.53 8.78
CA PRO A 71 -14.98 -7.08 9.00
C PRO A 71 -14.74 -8.49 8.48
N LYS A 72 -15.79 -9.20 8.00
CA LYS A 72 -15.64 -10.50 7.32
C LYS A 72 -15.10 -10.35 5.88
N ASP A 73 -15.30 -9.21 5.27
CA ASP A 73 -14.78 -8.86 3.93
C ASP A 73 -13.30 -8.46 4.08
N THR A 74 -12.44 -9.47 4.17
CA THR A 74 -11.06 -9.37 4.67
C THR A 74 -10.23 -8.30 3.96
N GLU A 75 -10.26 -8.24 2.65
CA GLU A 75 -9.44 -7.30 1.86
C GLU A 75 -9.89 -5.85 2.10
N ILE A 76 -11.19 -5.60 2.01
CA ILE A 76 -11.78 -4.27 2.24
C ILE A 76 -11.56 -3.83 3.70
N ALA A 77 -11.75 -4.75 4.66
CA ALA A 77 -11.54 -4.43 6.06
C ALA A 77 -10.08 -4.07 6.35
N LEU A 78 -9.11 -4.79 5.79
CA LEU A 78 -7.69 -4.49 5.96
C LEU A 78 -7.31 -3.16 5.30
N GLU A 79 -7.81 -2.88 4.11
CA GLU A 79 -7.57 -1.61 3.42
C GLU A 79 -8.06 -0.43 4.26
N LEU A 80 -9.31 -0.49 4.76
CA LEU A 80 -9.89 0.57 5.59
C LEU A 80 -9.18 0.73 6.94
N ILE A 81 -8.87 -0.38 7.63
CA ILE A 81 -8.14 -0.34 8.90
C ILE A 81 -6.77 0.32 8.72
N ARG A 82 -6.02 -0.04 7.67
CA ARG A 82 -4.71 0.54 7.36
C ARG A 82 -4.81 2.02 7.01
N HIS A 83 -5.83 2.39 6.23
CA HIS A 83 -6.08 3.78 5.86
C HIS A 83 -6.41 4.64 7.08
N ASP A 84 -7.34 4.19 7.92
CA ASP A 84 -7.67 4.89 9.16
C ASP A 84 -6.51 4.93 10.15
N CYS A 85 -5.68 3.88 10.23
CA CYS A 85 -4.43 3.91 11.00
C CYS A 85 -3.47 5.00 10.51
N ALA A 86 -3.36 5.25 9.20
CA ALA A 86 -2.55 6.34 8.66
C ALA A 86 -3.05 7.71 9.12
N HIS A 87 -4.38 7.94 9.09
CA HIS A 87 -4.98 9.18 9.57
C HIS A 87 -4.87 9.33 11.09
N ILE A 88 -5.08 8.26 11.86
CA ILE A 88 -4.90 8.25 13.32
C ILE A 88 -3.44 8.55 13.70
N LEU A 89 -2.47 8.02 12.93
CA LEU A 89 -1.06 8.35 13.07
C LEU A 89 -0.80 9.84 12.84
N ALA A 90 -1.31 10.41 11.75
CA ALA A 90 -1.15 11.83 11.44
C ALA A 90 -1.76 12.72 12.53
N ARG A 91 -2.97 12.38 12.99
CA ARG A 91 -3.62 13.03 14.09
C ARG A 91 -2.78 12.95 15.38
N ALA A 92 -2.28 11.78 15.74
CA ALA A 92 -1.48 11.61 16.94
C ALA A 92 -0.19 12.43 16.90
N VAL A 93 0.48 12.49 15.76
CA VAL A 93 1.69 13.31 15.57
C VAL A 93 1.37 14.79 15.74
N GLN A 94 0.30 15.31 15.12
CA GLN A 94 -0.08 16.74 15.26
C GLN A 94 -0.65 17.08 16.63
N GLU A 95 -1.27 16.15 17.36
CA GLU A 95 -1.67 16.38 18.76
C GLU A 95 -0.45 16.51 19.69
N ILE A 96 0.66 15.82 19.41
CA ILE A 96 1.91 15.93 20.19
C ILE A 96 2.74 17.14 19.73
N TRP A 97 2.85 17.34 18.42
CA TRP A 97 3.63 18.43 17.81
C TRP A 97 2.75 19.20 16.81
N PRO A 98 2.04 20.24 17.27
CA PRO A 98 1.07 21.00 16.43
C PRO A 98 1.70 21.69 15.20
N ASP A 99 3.00 21.98 15.26
CA ASP A 99 3.72 22.66 14.17
C ASP A 99 4.19 21.72 13.05
N VAL A 100 4.15 20.39 13.28
CA VAL A 100 4.54 19.40 12.28
C VAL A 100 3.56 19.40 11.12
N LYS A 101 4.09 19.48 9.89
CA LYS A 101 3.25 19.45 8.68
C LYS A 101 3.01 18.04 8.23
N VAL A 102 1.78 17.74 7.88
CA VAL A 102 1.34 16.45 7.39
C VAL A 102 1.21 16.47 5.86
N THR A 103 1.52 15.36 5.24
CA THR A 103 1.52 15.27 3.78
C THR A 103 0.52 14.23 3.27
N ILE A 104 0.95 12.99 3.05
CA ILE A 104 0.13 11.86 2.60
C ILE A 104 0.42 10.60 3.40
N GLY A 105 -0.60 9.74 3.54
CA GLY A 105 -0.52 8.47 4.24
C GLY A 105 -1.19 7.33 3.48
N PRO A 106 -0.56 6.78 2.42
CA PRO A 106 -1.15 5.68 1.66
C PRO A 106 -1.06 4.35 2.40
N VAL A 107 -1.98 3.46 2.06
CA VAL A 107 -1.92 2.04 2.40
C VAL A 107 -0.84 1.35 1.56
N ILE A 108 -0.12 0.44 2.18
CA ILE A 108 0.87 -0.43 1.54
C ILE A 108 0.59 -1.90 1.91
N GLN A 109 1.34 -2.81 1.31
CA GLN A 109 1.25 -4.22 1.66
C GLN A 109 1.50 -4.41 3.17
N ASP A 110 0.57 -5.09 3.85
CA ASP A 110 0.54 -5.39 5.28
C ASP A 110 0.50 -4.17 6.23
N GLY A 111 0.46 -2.93 5.71
CA GLY A 111 0.52 -1.77 6.56
C GLY A 111 0.19 -0.44 5.90
N PHE A 112 0.76 0.60 6.46
CA PHE A 112 0.57 1.99 6.08
C PHE A 112 1.83 2.80 6.39
N PHE A 113 1.90 4.00 5.87
CA PHE A 113 2.86 5.00 6.34
C PHE A 113 2.22 6.39 6.32
N TYR A 114 2.89 7.34 6.93
CA TYR A 114 2.59 8.75 6.76
C TYR A 114 3.88 9.58 6.75
N ASP A 115 3.91 10.62 5.91
CA ASP A 115 5.07 11.49 5.74
C ASP A 115 4.86 12.81 6.50
N PHE A 116 5.87 13.21 7.25
CA PHE A 116 5.87 14.39 8.12
C PHE A 116 7.02 15.31 7.80
N ASP A 117 6.74 16.61 7.77
CA ASP A 117 7.78 17.62 7.78
C ASP A 117 7.99 18.09 9.24
N LYS A 118 9.01 17.56 9.85
CA LYS A 118 9.47 17.86 11.21
C LYS A 118 10.97 18.14 11.16
N GLU A 119 11.42 19.20 11.81
CA GLU A 119 12.85 19.59 11.78
C GLU A 119 13.72 18.57 12.51
N GLU A 120 13.35 18.20 13.73
CA GLU A 120 14.10 17.21 14.51
C GLU A 120 13.65 15.78 14.15
N PRO A 121 14.60 14.82 14.04
CA PRO A 121 14.26 13.42 13.80
C PRO A 121 13.38 12.83 14.90
N PHE A 122 12.42 11.97 14.51
CA PHE A 122 11.68 11.16 15.47
C PHE A 122 12.61 10.16 16.16
N SER A 123 12.57 10.13 17.49
CA SER A 123 13.26 9.16 18.32
C SER A 123 12.42 7.89 18.55
N GLU A 124 13.03 6.82 19.06
CA GLU A 124 12.29 5.61 19.47
C GLU A 124 11.24 5.92 20.55
N ASN A 125 11.59 6.78 21.52
CA ASN A 125 10.65 7.22 22.55
C ASN A 125 9.45 7.99 21.98
N ASP A 126 9.63 8.70 20.87
CA ASP A 126 8.53 9.40 20.19
C ASP A 126 7.58 8.40 19.53
N ILE A 127 8.10 7.34 18.95
CA ILE A 127 7.28 6.27 18.35
C ILE A 127 6.38 5.61 19.40
N ASP A 128 6.90 5.32 20.60
CA ASP A 128 6.11 4.75 21.69
C ASP A 128 5.02 5.70 22.18
N LYS A 129 5.32 7.00 22.28
CA LYS A 129 4.33 8.05 22.63
C LYS A 129 3.23 8.16 21.58
N ILE A 130 3.61 8.19 20.29
CA ILE A 130 2.67 8.26 19.17
C ILE A 130 1.75 7.04 19.21
N GLU A 131 2.30 5.83 19.34
CA GLU A 131 1.54 4.59 19.36
C GLU A 131 0.56 4.53 20.55
N SER A 132 0.98 5.01 21.73
CA SER A 132 0.11 5.10 22.89
C SER A 132 -1.04 6.09 22.68
N LEU A 133 -0.77 7.24 22.05
CA LEU A 133 -1.80 8.23 21.73
C LEU A 133 -2.76 7.72 20.63
N MET A 134 -2.25 7.00 19.63
CA MET A 134 -3.09 6.34 18.61
C MET A 134 -4.10 5.39 19.27
N ARG A 135 -3.68 4.57 20.23
CA ARG A 135 -4.61 3.71 21.00
C ARG A 135 -5.67 4.51 21.74
N SER A 136 -5.28 5.60 22.39
CA SER A 136 -6.22 6.49 23.08
C SER A 136 -7.23 7.13 22.12
N ILE A 137 -6.81 7.52 20.91
CA ILE A 137 -7.69 8.06 19.86
C ILE A 137 -8.70 7.00 19.41
N ILE A 138 -8.24 5.76 19.20
CA ILE A 138 -9.11 4.62 18.84
C ILE A 138 -10.17 4.38 19.93
N GLU A 139 -9.78 4.40 21.20
CA GLU A 139 -10.67 4.17 22.33
C GLU A 139 -11.75 5.26 22.51
N LYS A 140 -11.48 6.49 22.07
CA LYS A 140 -12.48 7.59 22.05
C LYS A 140 -13.66 7.28 21.12
N LYS A 141 -13.47 6.45 20.10
CA LYS A 141 -14.50 6.09 19.10
C LYS A 141 -15.09 7.32 18.39
N ASP A 142 -14.24 8.28 18.08
CA ASP A 142 -14.66 9.51 17.41
C ASP A 142 -15.27 9.17 16.04
N ALA A 143 -16.43 9.75 15.75
CA ALA A 143 -17.10 9.55 14.46
C ALA A 143 -16.28 10.14 13.33
N VAL A 144 -16.21 9.40 12.22
CA VAL A 144 -15.61 9.90 10.97
C VAL A 144 -16.69 10.58 10.15
N LYS A 145 -16.48 11.83 9.79
CA LYS A 145 -17.40 12.64 9.00
C LYS A 145 -16.75 13.05 7.69
N LYS A 146 -17.47 12.92 6.59
CA LYS A 146 -17.05 13.40 5.27
C LYS A 146 -17.79 14.67 4.91
N GLU A 147 -17.03 15.67 4.44
CA GLU A 147 -17.56 16.87 3.81
C GLU A 147 -16.96 17.05 2.43
N THR A 148 -17.78 17.54 1.49
CA THR A 148 -17.31 17.96 0.17
C THR A 148 -17.23 19.47 0.16
N TRP A 149 -16.05 20.02 -0.12
CA TRP A 149 -15.81 21.45 -0.15
C TRP A 149 -15.50 21.91 -1.57
N ASP A 150 -15.81 23.17 -1.84
CA ASP A 150 -15.25 23.83 -3.00
C ASP A 150 -13.74 24.07 -2.82
N ARG A 151 -13.04 24.22 -3.92
CA ARG A 151 -11.58 24.33 -3.95
C ARG A 151 -11.08 25.56 -3.23
N GLU A 152 -11.75 26.69 -3.36
CA GLU A 152 -11.35 27.95 -2.74
C GLU A 152 -11.44 27.86 -1.21
N ARG A 153 -12.54 27.31 -0.69
CA ARG A 153 -12.70 27.06 0.76
C ARG A 153 -11.59 26.16 1.29
N ALA A 154 -11.29 25.05 0.59
CA ALA A 154 -10.26 24.12 1.02
C ALA A 154 -8.86 24.76 1.01
N LEU A 155 -8.53 25.51 -0.04
CA LEU A 155 -7.25 26.24 -0.13
C LEU A 155 -7.08 27.28 0.99
N ASN A 156 -8.12 28.07 1.24
CA ASN A 156 -8.07 29.10 2.31
C ASN A 156 -7.90 28.46 3.68
N PHE A 157 -8.62 27.39 3.96
CA PHE A 157 -8.52 26.63 5.21
C PHE A 157 -7.10 26.10 5.47
N TYR A 158 -6.47 25.47 4.49
CA TYR A 158 -5.12 24.93 4.67
C TYR A 158 -4.03 26.02 4.64
N LYS A 159 -4.25 27.14 3.96
CA LYS A 159 -3.39 28.33 4.09
C LYS A 159 -3.42 28.93 5.48
N GLU A 160 -4.61 29.10 6.07
CA GLU A 160 -4.78 29.59 7.43
C GLU A 160 -4.14 28.66 8.48
N LYS A 161 -4.22 27.35 8.25
CA LYS A 161 -3.55 26.34 9.08
C LYS A 161 -2.05 26.20 8.81
N ASN A 162 -1.50 26.93 7.84
CA ASN A 162 -0.10 26.83 7.43
C ASN A 162 0.31 25.40 7.05
N GLU A 163 -0.53 24.71 6.24
CA GLU A 163 -0.31 23.36 5.72
C GLU A 163 0.07 23.39 4.22
N PRO A 164 1.31 23.74 3.87
CA PRO A 164 1.71 23.98 2.47
C PRO A 164 1.57 22.75 1.59
N TYR A 165 1.84 21.56 2.13
CA TYR A 165 1.73 20.30 1.37
C TYR A 165 0.28 19.99 0.98
N LYS A 166 -0.69 20.29 1.86
CA LYS A 166 -2.13 20.13 1.55
C LYS A 166 -2.58 21.14 0.51
N VAL A 167 -2.07 22.37 0.55
CA VAL A 167 -2.32 23.37 -0.50
C VAL A 167 -1.80 22.88 -1.86
N GLU A 168 -0.57 22.35 -1.89
CA GLU A 168 0.01 21.79 -3.10
C GLU A 168 -0.80 20.61 -3.64
N LEU A 169 -1.19 19.66 -2.78
CA LEU A 169 -2.03 18.53 -3.16
C LEU A 169 -3.38 18.94 -3.73
N ILE A 170 -4.02 19.99 -3.20
CA ILE A 170 -5.28 20.52 -3.75
C ILE A 170 -5.07 21.07 -5.15
N HIS A 171 -3.93 21.70 -5.45
CA HIS A 171 -3.61 22.17 -6.79
C HIS A 171 -3.42 21.02 -7.79
N ASP A 172 -2.92 19.86 -7.33
CA ASP A 172 -2.73 18.67 -8.17
C ASP A 172 -4.05 17.92 -8.47
N ILE A 173 -5.10 18.13 -7.67
CA ILE A 173 -6.41 17.50 -7.93
C ILE A 173 -7.04 18.15 -9.18
N PRO A 174 -7.51 17.36 -10.17
CA PRO A 174 -8.21 17.89 -11.36
C PRO A 174 -9.37 18.83 -10.99
N VAL A 175 -9.61 19.86 -11.83
CA VAL A 175 -10.61 20.91 -11.55
C VAL A 175 -12.03 20.36 -11.40
N ASN A 176 -12.33 19.26 -12.09
CA ASN A 176 -13.62 18.59 -12.09
C ASN A 176 -13.79 17.54 -10.97
N GLU A 177 -12.78 17.35 -10.11
CA GLU A 177 -12.90 16.46 -8.96
C GLU A 177 -13.26 17.22 -7.69
N ASP A 178 -14.10 16.60 -6.87
CA ASP A 178 -14.50 17.10 -5.55
C ASP A 178 -13.33 17.09 -4.57
N ILE A 179 -13.24 18.15 -3.77
CA ILE A 179 -12.32 18.18 -2.62
C ILE A 179 -13.03 17.59 -1.41
N ARG A 180 -12.56 16.44 -0.95
CA ARG A 180 -13.15 15.71 0.17
C ARG A 180 -12.32 15.90 1.43
N MET A 181 -12.99 16.34 2.48
CA MET A 181 -12.44 16.53 3.81
C MET A 181 -13.01 15.48 4.74
N TYR A 182 -12.14 14.82 5.48
CA TYR A 182 -12.52 13.83 6.49
C TYR A 182 -12.14 14.33 7.89
N TRP A 183 -13.08 14.23 8.80
CA TRP A 183 -12.94 14.64 10.19
C TRP A 183 -12.93 13.41 11.09
N HIS A 184 -11.90 13.30 11.93
CA HIS A 184 -11.81 12.32 13.00
C HIS A 184 -11.93 13.08 14.34
N GLY A 185 -13.15 13.24 14.85
CA GLY A 185 -13.42 14.19 15.93
C GLY A 185 -13.17 15.62 15.48
N ASP A 186 -12.26 16.33 16.15
CA ASP A 186 -11.87 17.70 15.82
C ASP A 186 -10.69 17.83 14.87
N TRP A 187 -10.03 16.71 14.54
CA TRP A 187 -8.93 16.67 13.57
C TRP A 187 -9.44 16.34 12.18
N GLN A 188 -8.82 16.91 11.16
CA GLN A 188 -9.24 16.75 9.79
C GLN A 188 -8.08 16.51 8.83
N ASP A 189 -8.38 15.84 7.73
CA ASP A 189 -7.44 15.63 6.62
C ASP A 189 -8.12 15.69 5.25
N LEU A 190 -7.32 16.04 4.21
CA LEU A 190 -7.66 15.94 2.81
C LEU A 190 -7.49 14.50 2.35
N CYS A 191 -8.56 13.83 1.94
CA CYS A 191 -8.50 12.44 1.55
C CYS A 191 -9.57 12.07 0.51
N ARG A 192 -9.27 11.07 -0.31
CA ARG A 192 -10.25 10.51 -1.25
C ARG A 192 -11.26 9.58 -0.57
N GLY A 193 -10.89 8.99 0.57
CA GLY A 193 -11.69 7.96 1.25
C GLY A 193 -11.73 6.62 0.49
N PRO A 194 -12.62 5.70 0.86
CA PRO A 194 -13.50 5.78 2.02
C PRO A 194 -12.79 5.53 3.36
N HIS A 195 -13.52 5.78 4.44
CA HIS A 195 -13.07 5.57 5.82
C HIS A 195 -14.06 4.71 6.61
N LEU A 196 -13.60 4.19 7.75
CA LEU A 196 -14.45 3.55 8.75
C LEU A 196 -15.45 4.55 9.35
N VAL A 197 -16.52 4.05 9.97
CA VAL A 197 -17.59 4.91 10.53
C VAL A 197 -17.10 5.72 11.75
N HIS A 198 -16.21 5.13 12.53
CA HIS A 198 -15.58 5.77 13.69
C HIS A 198 -14.23 5.13 14.02
N THR A 199 -13.34 5.86 14.68
CA THR A 199 -11.98 5.42 14.99
C THR A 199 -11.92 4.09 15.75
N GLY A 200 -12.92 3.79 16.58
CA GLY A 200 -13.00 2.55 17.36
C GLY A 200 -13.34 1.28 16.56
N GLN A 201 -13.48 1.37 15.22
CA GLN A 201 -13.54 0.17 14.36
C GLN A 201 -12.15 -0.36 14.00
N VAL A 202 -11.09 0.42 14.24
CA VAL A 202 -9.72 -0.09 14.27
C VAL A 202 -9.50 -0.82 15.59
N PRO A 203 -9.09 -2.09 15.61
CA PRO A 203 -8.78 -2.77 16.90
C PRO A 203 -7.49 -2.17 17.49
N ALA A 204 -7.56 -1.67 18.74
CA ALA A 204 -6.47 -0.91 19.37
C ALA A 204 -5.16 -1.68 19.57
N ASP A 205 -5.20 -3.02 19.55
CA ASP A 205 -4.08 -3.93 19.75
C ASP A 205 -3.67 -4.69 18.46
N SER A 206 -4.20 -4.26 17.31
CA SER A 206 -3.96 -4.91 16.00
C SER A 206 -2.99 -4.16 15.09
N PHE A 207 -2.35 -3.11 15.55
CA PHE A 207 -1.36 -2.35 14.80
C PHE A 207 -0.06 -2.17 15.60
N LYS A 208 1.01 -1.87 14.88
CA LYS A 208 2.32 -1.53 15.46
C LYS A 208 3.05 -0.56 14.53
N LEU A 209 3.63 0.50 15.08
CA LEU A 209 4.60 1.32 14.35
C LEU A 209 5.94 0.59 14.28
N THR A 210 6.59 0.59 13.12
CA THR A 210 7.71 -0.33 12.87
C THR A 210 9.03 0.36 12.66
N ARG A 211 9.06 1.49 11.93
CA ARG A 211 10.30 2.19 11.63
C ARG A 211 10.05 3.64 11.19
N VAL A 212 11.10 4.46 11.31
CA VAL A 212 11.20 5.77 10.69
C VAL A 212 12.22 5.71 9.55
N ALA A 213 11.95 6.39 8.45
CA ALA A 213 12.88 6.52 7.32
C ALA A 213 12.75 7.90 6.68
N GLY A 214 13.82 8.36 6.00
CA GLY A 214 13.74 9.53 5.13
C GLY A 214 12.98 9.21 3.84
N ALA A 215 12.20 10.18 3.35
CA ALA A 215 11.52 10.07 2.06
C ALA A 215 11.45 11.45 1.39
N TYR A 216 11.83 11.55 0.13
CA TYR A 216 11.70 12.82 -0.59
C TYR A 216 10.24 13.09 -0.98
N TRP A 217 9.78 14.32 -0.78
CA TRP A 217 8.45 14.73 -1.17
C TRP A 217 8.18 14.40 -2.65
N LYS A 218 7.05 13.74 -2.92
CA LYS A 218 6.66 13.24 -4.26
C LYS A 218 7.73 12.35 -4.93
N GLY A 219 8.62 11.71 -4.15
CA GLY A 219 9.66 10.83 -4.67
C GLY A 219 10.78 11.53 -5.45
N ASN A 220 10.83 12.85 -5.44
CA ASN A 220 11.84 13.61 -6.18
C ASN A 220 12.97 14.06 -5.22
N SER A 221 14.19 13.62 -5.49
CA SER A 221 15.38 13.92 -4.68
C SER A 221 15.75 15.41 -4.62
N LYS A 222 15.16 16.25 -5.46
CA LYS A 222 15.33 17.71 -5.41
C LYS A 222 14.39 18.39 -4.42
N ASN A 223 13.33 17.69 -3.98
CA ASN A 223 12.38 18.19 -3.01
C ASN A 223 12.89 17.95 -1.58
N LYS A 224 12.19 18.57 -0.61
CA LYS A 224 12.51 18.40 0.82
C LYS A 224 12.44 16.93 1.23
N MET A 225 13.41 16.50 2.02
CA MET A 225 13.38 15.20 2.68
C MET A 225 12.45 15.29 3.89
N LEU A 226 11.46 14.42 3.90
CA LEU A 226 10.46 14.25 4.96
C LEU A 226 10.81 13.05 5.82
N GLN A 227 10.16 12.94 6.96
CA GLN A 227 10.26 11.79 7.84
C GLN A 227 9.04 10.90 7.66
N ARG A 228 9.25 9.68 7.25
CA ARG A 228 8.22 8.68 7.02
C ARG A 228 8.14 7.71 8.19
N ILE A 229 6.99 7.66 8.85
CA ILE A 229 6.71 6.65 9.88
C ILE A 229 5.91 5.51 9.24
N TYR A 230 6.44 4.30 9.35
CA TYR A 230 5.76 3.09 8.89
C TYR A 230 5.04 2.39 10.03
N GLY A 231 3.90 1.82 9.71
CA GLY A 231 3.16 0.93 10.59
C GLY A 231 2.58 -0.26 9.85
N VAL A 232 2.26 -1.30 10.61
CA VAL A 232 1.51 -2.46 10.14
C VAL A 232 0.19 -2.52 10.88
N ALA A 233 -0.89 -2.97 10.19
CA ALA A 233 -2.19 -3.10 10.82
C ALA A 233 -2.97 -4.28 10.25
N PHE A 234 -3.71 -4.95 11.15
CA PHE A 234 -4.48 -6.17 10.91
C PHE A 234 -5.86 -6.08 11.54
N ARG A 235 -6.72 -7.08 11.32
CA ARG A 235 -8.08 -7.11 11.87
C ARG A 235 -8.13 -7.57 13.33
N SER A 236 -7.05 -8.16 13.83
CA SER A 236 -6.95 -8.64 15.20
C SER A 236 -5.50 -8.67 15.70
N LYS A 237 -5.35 -8.74 17.02
CA LYS A 237 -4.08 -8.96 17.70
C LYS A 237 -3.40 -10.25 17.27
N GLU A 238 -4.19 -11.30 17.05
CA GLU A 238 -3.71 -12.61 16.62
C GLU A 238 -3.09 -12.54 15.23
N GLU A 239 -3.72 -11.83 14.28
CA GLU A 239 -3.17 -11.63 12.95
C GLU A 239 -1.85 -10.82 13.00
N LEU A 240 -1.79 -9.77 13.80
CA LEU A 240 -0.56 -9.01 14.05
C LEU A 240 0.55 -9.89 14.63
N LYS A 241 0.22 -10.72 15.62
CA LYS A 241 1.17 -11.67 16.21
C LYS A 241 1.69 -12.67 15.18
N GLN A 242 0.80 -13.23 14.36
CA GLN A 242 1.20 -14.16 13.28
C GLN A 242 2.09 -13.50 12.24
N TYR A 243 1.86 -12.23 11.94
CA TYR A 243 2.73 -11.46 11.05
C TYR A 243 4.16 -11.37 11.61
N PHE A 244 4.34 -11.00 12.87
CA PHE A 244 5.68 -10.92 13.49
C PHE A 244 6.34 -12.29 13.61
N LEU A 245 5.59 -13.34 13.94
CA LEU A 245 6.13 -14.70 13.94
C LEU A 245 6.63 -15.12 12.55
N ARG A 246 5.90 -14.76 11.48
CA ARG A 246 6.35 -15.04 10.10
C ARG A 246 7.62 -14.27 9.76
N LEU A 247 7.75 -13.01 10.19
CA LEU A 247 8.97 -12.23 9.98
C LEU A 247 10.18 -12.83 10.72
N GLU A 248 10.00 -13.22 11.98
CA GLU A 248 11.03 -13.89 12.77
C GLU A 248 11.47 -15.21 12.12
N GLU A 249 10.52 -16.01 11.67
CA GLU A 249 10.81 -17.25 10.94
C GLU A 249 11.49 -17.00 9.58
N ALA A 250 11.10 -15.95 8.87
CA ALA A 250 11.74 -15.55 7.63
C ALA A 250 13.19 -15.10 7.86
N GLU A 251 13.47 -14.37 8.95
CA GLU A 251 14.83 -13.98 9.33
C GLU A 251 15.70 -15.18 9.68
N LYS A 252 15.16 -16.16 10.42
CA LYS A 252 15.88 -17.43 10.72
C LYS A 252 16.20 -18.21 9.45
N ARG A 253 15.39 -18.06 8.40
CA ARG A 253 15.54 -18.76 7.10
C ARG A 253 16.19 -17.91 6.02
N ASP A 254 16.78 -16.77 6.38
CA ASP A 254 17.51 -15.93 5.40
C ASP A 254 18.64 -16.75 4.77
N HIS A 255 18.61 -16.88 3.44
CA HIS A 255 19.59 -17.66 2.68
C HIS A 255 21.02 -17.18 2.89
N ARG A 256 21.25 -15.88 3.18
CA ARG A 256 22.58 -15.33 3.44
C ARG A 256 23.13 -15.85 4.77
N LYS A 257 22.26 -15.95 5.78
CA LYS A 257 22.62 -16.53 7.08
C LYS A 257 22.83 -18.03 6.97
N LEU A 258 21.82 -18.74 6.44
CA LEU A 258 21.90 -20.20 6.25
C LEU A 258 23.07 -20.59 5.33
N GLY A 259 23.30 -19.85 4.25
CA GLY A 259 24.40 -20.07 3.33
C GLY A 259 25.77 -20.00 4.01
N LYS A 260 25.94 -19.04 4.94
CA LYS A 260 27.16 -18.92 5.74
C LYS A 260 27.27 -20.03 6.79
N ASP A 261 26.21 -20.24 7.58
CA ASP A 261 26.19 -21.18 8.70
C ASP A 261 26.36 -22.64 8.22
N MET A 262 25.87 -22.98 7.04
CA MET A 262 25.97 -24.29 6.42
C MET A 262 27.14 -24.42 5.43
N GLU A 263 27.97 -23.38 5.30
CA GLU A 263 29.11 -23.34 4.37
C GLU A 263 28.69 -23.67 2.91
N LEU A 264 27.61 -23.04 2.44
CA LEU A 264 27.06 -23.34 1.10
C LEU A 264 27.73 -22.53 -0.01
N PHE A 265 28.02 -21.25 0.27
CA PHE A 265 28.59 -20.33 -0.72
C PHE A 265 29.18 -19.09 -0.06
N HIS A 266 29.93 -18.32 -0.84
CA HIS A 266 30.32 -16.96 -0.50
C HIS A 266 30.30 -16.04 -1.73
N LEU A 267 30.35 -14.74 -1.47
CA LEU A 267 30.52 -13.67 -2.45
C LEU A 267 31.85 -12.96 -2.18
N GLN A 268 32.54 -12.52 -3.22
CA GLN A 268 33.77 -11.73 -3.10
C GLN A 268 33.85 -10.66 -4.20
N GLU A 269 34.73 -9.68 -3.98
CA GLU A 269 34.79 -8.46 -4.81
C GLU A 269 35.21 -8.74 -6.26
N GLU A 270 36.04 -9.77 -6.48
CA GLU A 270 36.53 -10.13 -7.80
C GLU A 270 35.46 -10.66 -8.76
N ALA A 271 34.28 -11.03 -8.20
CA ALA A 271 33.16 -11.51 -8.99
C ALA A 271 31.84 -10.96 -8.45
N THR A 272 31.66 -9.64 -8.51
CA THR A 272 30.48 -8.97 -8.00
C THR A 272 29.19 -9.55 -8.59
N GLY A 273 28.28 -9.98 -7.72
CA GLY A 273 27.00 -10.58 -8.10
C GLY A 273 27.10 -12.06 -8.51
N SER A 274 28.29 -12.66 -8.53
CA SER A 274 28.50 -14.08 -8.81
C SER A 274 28.78 -14.85 -7.51
N ILE A 275 28.37 -16.11 -7.47
CA ILE A 275 28.44 -16.95 -6.28
C ILE A 275 29.58 -17.96 -6.42
N PHE A 276 30.41 -18.05 -5.39
CA PHE A 276 31.41 -19.11 -5.22
C PHE A 276 30.79 -20.22 -4.38
N TRP A 277 30.48 -21.35 -5.05
CA TRP A 277 29.86 -22.50 -4.42
C TRP A 277 30.88 -23.34 -3.65
N HIS A 278 30.59 -23.64 -2.39
CA HIS A 278 31.33 -24.62 -1.60
C HIS A 278 30.81 -26.05 -1.88
N PRO A 279 31.50 -27.08 -1.43
CA PRO A 279 31.07 -28.45 -1.73
C PRO A 279 29.64 -28.78 -1.31
N ASN A 280 29.20 -28.33 -0.14
CA ASN A 280 27.83 -28.53 0.34
C ASN A 280 26.81 -27.78 -0.54
N GLY A 281 27.11 -26.52 -0.87
CA GLY A 281 26.25 -25.70 -1.73
C GLY A 281 26.18 -26.25 -3.15
N TRP A 282 27.33 -26.68 -3.71
CA TRP A 282 27.35 -27.27 -5.04
C TRP A 282 26.55 -28.58 -5.10
N LYS A 283 26.62 -29.41 -4.05
CA LYS A 283 25.82 -30.63 -3.96
C LYS A 283 24.34 -30.32 -3.96
N LEU A 284 23.91 -29.31 -3.22
CA LEU A 284 22.51 -28.87 -3.20
C LEU A 284 22.08 -28.32 -4.57
N TYR A 285 22.91 -27.45 -5.18
CA TYR A 285 22.64 -26.85 -6.47
C TYR A 285 22.49 -27.92 -7.57
N SER A 286 23.46 -28.85 -7.68
CA SER A 286 23.42 -29.91 -8.69
C SER A 286 22.24 -30.85 -8.50
N THR A 287 21.87 -31.17 -7.25
CA THR A 287 20.69 -32.00 -6.96
C THR A 287 19.39 -31.34 -7.46
N LEU A 288 19.25 -30.03 -7.26
CA LEU A 288 18.10 -29.28 -7.76
C LEU A 288 18.10 -29.19 -9.30
N GLN A 289 19.26 -28.96 -9.89
CA GLN A 289 19.41 -28.93 -11.34
C GLN A 289 19.03 -30.28 -11.98
N GLU A 290 19.54 -31.38 -11.45
CA GLU A 290 19.21 -32.74 -11.92
C GLU A 290 17.71 -33.04 -11.77
N TYR A 291 17.11 -32.61 -10.64
CA TYR A 291 15.67 -32.79 -10.45
C TYR A 291 14.87 -32.03 -11.52
N MET A 292 15.21 -30.77 -11.79
CA MET A 292 14.52 -29.95 -12.78
C MET A 292 14.73 -30.49 -14.20
N SER A 293 15.97 -30.88 -14.58
CA SER A 293 16.24 -31.47 -15.90
C SER A 293 15.38 -32.70 -16.14
N ARG A 294 15.34 -33.63 -15.17
CA ARG A 294 14.47 -34.83 -15.29
C ARG A 294 13.00 -34.49 -15.44
N LYS A 295 12.53 -33.50 -14.67
CA LYS A 295 11.12 -33.06 -14.71
C LYS A 295 10.77 -32.44 -16.06
N LEU A 296 11.65 -31.65 -16.62
CA LEU A 296 11.47 -31.03 -17.95
C LEU A 296 11.48 -32.07 -19.04
N GLU A 297 12.46 -32.98 -19.02
CA GLU A 297 12.56 -34.09 -19.99
C GLU A 297 11.31 -34.96 -19.98
N ASN A 298 10.82 -35.36 -18.80
CA ASN A 298 9.59 -36.13 -18.65
C ASN A 298 8.33 -35.43 -19.17
N ASN A 299 8.37 -34.11 -19.33
CA ASN A 299 7.30 -33.31 -19.92
C ASN A 299 7.56 -32.87 -21.36
N GLY A 300 8.53 -33.53 -22.05
CA GLY A 300 8.79 -33.35 -23.46
C GLY A 300 9.66 -32.15 -23.83
N TYR A 301 10.33 -31.51 -22.85
CA TYR A 301 11.30 -30.47 -23.14
C TYR A 301 12.68 -31.06 -23.45
N SER A 302 13.38 -30.46 -24.41
CA SER A 302 14.77 -30.81 -24.72
C SER A 302 15.70 -29.71 -24.21
N GLU A 303 16.73 -30.12 -23.47
CA GLU A 303 17.75 -29.18 -23.01
C GLU A 303 18.67 -28.76 -24.16
N VAL A 304 18.92 -27.45 -24.28
CA VAL A 304 19.88 -26.90 -25.25
C VAL A 304 20.89 -26.02 -24.52
N LYS A 305 22.12 -25.96 -25.00
CA LYS A 305 23.18 -25.07 -24.50
C LYS A 305 23.65 -24.16 -25.63
N THR A 306 23.53 -22.89 -25.40
CA THR A 306 23.93 -21.83 -26.35
C THR A 306 25.06 -21.01 -25.78
N PRO A 307 25.88 -20.33 -26.64
CA PRO A 307 26.99 -19.47 -26.17
C PRO A 307 26.51 -18.41 -25.20
N GLN A 308 27.32 -18.13 -24.18
CA GLN A 308 27.01 -17.06 -23.18
C GLN A 308 27.41 -15.69 -23.71
N ILE A 309 28.49 -15.62 -24.48
CA ILE A 309 28.99 -14.37 -25.11
C ILE A 309 28.62 -14.44 -26.59
N VAL A 310 27.94 -13.40 -27.06
CA VAL A 310 27.40 -13.36 -28.43
C VAL A 310 27.66 -11.98 -29.03
N ASP A 311 27.83 -11.95 -30.35
CA ASP A 311 28.09 -10.71 -31.10
C ASP A 311 26.97 -9.67 -30.95
N ARG A 312 27.35 -8.40 -30.90
CA ARG A 312 26.48 -7.24 -30.76
C ARG A 312 25.30 -7.23 -31.73
N SER A 313 25.51 -7.69 -32.96
CA SER A 313 24.47 -7.69 -34.01
C SER A 313 23.21 -8.50 -33.61
N LEU A 314 23.37 -9.56 -32.79
CA LEU A 314 22.22 -10.32 -32.28
C LEU A 314 21.40 -9.49 -31.28
N TRP A 315 22.08 -8.72 -30.43
CA TRP A 315 21.44 -7.86 -29.42
C TRP A 315 20.74 -6.67 -30.06
N GLU A 316 21.25 -6.14 -31.15
CA GLU A 316 20.58 -5.12 -31.96
C GLU A 316 19.31 -5.67 -32.60
N LYS A 317 19.37 -6.84 -33.24
CA LYS A 317 18.21 -7.49 -33.86
C LYS A 317 17.11 -7.83 -32.86
N SER A 318 17.45 -8.18 -31.65
CA SER A 318 16.50 -8.54 -30.57
C SER A 318 16.02 -7.33 -29.76
N GLY A 319 16.57 -6.12 -30.00
CA GLY A 319 16.24 -4.88 -29.27
C GLY A 319 16.83 -4.80 -27.87
N HIS A 320 17.64 -5.76 -27.45
CA HIS A 320 18.27 -5.74 -26.13
C HIS A 320 19.35 -4.65 -26.04
N TRP A 321 20.05 -4.39 -27.13
CA TRP A 321 21.09 -3.37 -27.17
C TRP A 321 20.58 -1.97 -26.86
N ASP A 322 19.41 -1.61 -27.38
CA ASP A 322 18.84 -0.27 -27.16
C ASP A 322 18.25 -0.11 -25.76
N LYS A 323 17.70 -1.19 -25.19
CA LYS A 323 16.96 -1.14 -23.93
C LYS A 323 17.79 -1.47 -22.69
N TYR A 324 18.83 -2.30 -22.82
CA TYR A 324 19.55 -2.90 -21.71
C TYR A 324 21.06 -2.73 -21.76
N ARG A 325 21.61 -1.99 -22.73
CA ARG A 325 23.04 -1.83 -22.90
C ARG A 325 23.77 -1.44 -21.63
N GLU A 326 23.20 -0.54 -20.83
CA GLU A 326 23.78 -0.06 -19.57
C GLU A 326 23.96 -1.17 -18.52
N ASN A 327 23.17 -2.24 -18.64
CA ASN A 327 23.19 -3.38 -17.73
C ASN A 327 23.86 -4.63 -18.33
N MET A 328 24.49 -4.51 -19.50
CA MET A 328 25.16 -5.64 -20.17
C MET A 328 26.67 -5.58 -19.94
N PHE A 329 27.27 -6.74 -19.65
CA PHE A 329 28.73 -6.86 -19.69
C PHE A 329 29.19 -6.94 -21.14
N ILE A 330 29.94 -5.92 -21.56
CA ILE A 330 30.45 -5.77 -22.92
C ILE A 330 31.89 -6.29 -22.96
N VAL A 331 32.20 -7.11 -23.97
CA VAL A 331 33.52 -7.64 -24.23
C VAL A 331 33.98 -7.15 -25.57
N GLU A 332 35.00 -6.30 -25.56
CA GLU A 332 35.67 -5.82 -26.79
C GLU A 332 36.82 -6.77 -27.13
N VAL A 333 36.83 -7.28 -28.34
CA VAL A 333 37.89 -8.15 -28.86
C VAL A 333 38.63 -7.40 -29.93
N ASP A 334 39.89 -7.06 -29.63
CA ASP A 334 40.82 -6.46 -30.58
C ASP A 334 41.60 -7.56 -31.29
N GLU A 335 41.26 -7.76 -32.58
CA GLU A 335 41.99 -8.71 -33.43
C GLU A 335 42.95 -7.88 -34.29
N GLN A 336 44.27 -8.19 -34.25
CA GLN A 336 45.26 -7.54 -35.07
C GLN A 336 44.82 -7.53 -36.55
N ASP A 337 44.84 -6.35 -37.18
CA ASP A 337 44.47 -6.11 -38.56
C ASP A 337 42.95 -6.22 -38.92
N LYS A 338 42.03 -6.26 -37.94
CA LYS A 338 40.59 -6.22 -38.18
C LYS A 338 39.90 -5.15 -37.35
N ALA A 339 38.71 -4.72 -37.79
CA ALA A 339 37.89 -3.82 -37.00
C ALA A 339 37.52 -4.50 -35.65
N PRO A 340 37.57 -3.78 -34.50
CA PRO A 340 37.22 -4.33 -33.19
C PRO A 340 35.85 -4.96 -33.20
N ARG A 341 35.76 -6.17 -32.69
CA ARG A 341 34.45 -6.86 -32.50
C ARG A 341 33.90 -6.63 -31.11
N ILE A 342 32.65 -6.23 -31.04
CA ILE A 342 31.95 -6.01 -29.80
C ILE A 342 31.02 -7.21 -29.56
N ASN A 343 31.29 -7.94 -28.48
CA ASN A 343 30.44 -8.99 -27.98
C ASN A 343 29.81 -8.57 -26.65
N ALA A 344 28.76 -9.22 -26.23
CA ALA A 344 28.19 -9.01 -24.91
C ALA A 344 27.72 -10.32 -24.29
N LEU A 345 27.82 -10.38 -22.96
CA LEU A 345 27.24 -11.48 -22.19
C LEU A 345 25.72 -11.42 -22.27
N LYS A 346 25.06 -12.56 -22.31
CA LYS A 346 23.60 -12.63 -22.29
C LYS A 346 23.03 -11.92 -21.06
N PRO A 347 22.15 -10.91 -21.24
CA PRO A 347 21.49 -10.27 -20.12
C PRO A 347 20.37 -11.14 -19.51
N MET A 348 19.86 -12.08 -20.27
CA MET A 348 18.81 -13.04 -19.87
C MET A 348 19.08 -14.40 -20.52
N ASN A 349 18.58 -15.48 -19.90
CA ASN A 349 18.78 -16.87 -20.37
C ASN A 349 17.77 -17.33 -21.43
N CYS A 350 17.04 -16.43 -22.04
CA CYS A 350 16.09 -16.75 -23.11
C CYS A 350 16.72 -16.96 -24.49
#